data_c91f9620e22ea6ea2499efa102a5c7fe
#
_entry.id   c91f9620e22ea6ea2499efa102a5c7fe
#
_cell.length_a   1.000
_cell.length_b   1.000
_cell.length_c   1.000
_cell.angle_alpha   90.00
_cell.angle_beta   90.00
_cell.angle_gamma   90.00
#
_symmetry.space_group_name_H-M   'P 1'
#
loop_
_entity.id
_entity.type
_entity.pdbx_description
1 polymer ?
#
loop_
_entity_poly.entity_id
_entity_poly.type
_entity_poly.pdbx_seq_one_letter_code
_entity_poly.pdbx_strand_id
1 'polypeptide(L)'
;MLILLAHRNTAGNNKPMEETQAQPTTTPKGQTWNTAAYAANGRFVANLASGVVDLLAPQLGETILDVGCGDGALTEQLAATGAIVTGVDNSPAMLEAARTRGLNVELHSADALPYENQFDAVFSNAALHWLPAAKHPAILTGIHRALRPTGRFVAEMGGQGNIAAIRTALQTVLSPYGIDAEAHAASFYPAPAVYRRLLEAAGFTVQSIELIPRPTPLPSGMDSWLNTFRNGVLDRLSANDRAAALARTVVLLEPILRDADGNWAADYVRLRFHATAKP
;
A
#
# COMPACT_ATOMS: atom_id res chain seq x y z
N MET A 1 -14.27 -54.92 61.76
CA MET A 1 -15.14 -55.93 61.13
C MET A 1 -14.88 -55.95 59.67
N LEU A 2 -14.29 -57.01 59.16
CA LEU A 2 -13.91 -57.35 57.79
C LEU A 2 -15.13 -57.32 56.84
N ILE A 3 -14.91 -57.15 55.56
CA ILE A 3 -15.33 -57.89 54.34
C ILE A 3 -14.81 -57.07 53.13
N LEU A 4 -13.76 -57.51 52.55
CA LEU A 4 -13.46 -58.33 51.36
C LEU A 4 -14.17 -57.96 50.04
N LEU A 5 -13.33 -57.49 49.07
CA LEU A 5 -13.10 -57.89 47.67
C LEU A 5 -14.29 -58.12 46.72
N ALA A 6 -14.27 -57.40 45.56
CA ALA A 6 -14.34 -58.08 44.28
C ALA A 6 -13.77 -57.19 43.14
N HIS A 7 -12.73 -57.70 42.49
CA HIS A 7 -12.21 -57.22 41.21
C HIS A 7 -13.22 -57.49 40.12
N ARG A 8 -13.44 -56.47 39.21
CA ARG A 8 -13.86 -56.73 37.85
C ARG A 8 -13.02 -55.92 36.90
N ASN A 9 -12.28 -56.65 36.12
CA ASN A 9 -11.51 -56.25 34.96
C ASN A 9 -12.48 -55.93 33.82
N THR A 10 -12.47 -54.73 33.24
CA THR A 10 -13.11 -54.45 31.96
C THR A 10 -12.09 -53.81 31.04
N ALA A 11 -11.79 -54.53 29.97
CA ALA A 11 -10.89 -54.15 28.89
C ALA A 11 -11.30 -52.81 28.30
N GLY A 12 -10.40 -51.83 28.36
CA GLY A 12 -10.53 -50.56 27.68
C GLY A 12 -10.18 -50.71 26.21
N ASN A 13 -11.14 -50.38 25.39
CA ASN A 13 -11.01 -50.27 23.92
C ASN A 13 -10.19 -49.01 23.60
N ASN A 14 -8.88 -49.16 23.36
CA ASN A 14 -8.03 -48.11 22.79
C ASN A 14 -8.37 -47.98 21.29
N LYS A 15 -9.17 -46.98 20.93
CA LYS A 15 -9.17 -46.45 19.55
C LYS A 15 -7.89 -45.63 19.40
N PRO A 16 -7.15 -45.81 18.27
CA PRO A 16 -6.05 -44.91 17.96
C PRO A 16 -6.61 -43.51 17.65
N MET A 17 -5.99 -42.49 18.27
CA MET A 17 -6.22 -41.08 17.89
C MET A 17 -5.81 -40.93 16.44
N GLU A 18 -6.76 -40.54 15.58
CA GLU A 18 -6.44 -40.04 14.26
C GLU A 18 -5.52 -38.84 14.42
N GLU A 19 -4.29 -38.97 13.93
CA GLU A 19 -3.39 -37.87 13.71
C GLU A 19 -4.06 -36.93 12.71
N THR A 20 -4.55 -35.79 13.19
CA THR A 20 -4.98 -34.67 12.35
C THR A 20 -3.74 -34.19 11.60
N GLN A 21 -3.59 -34.61 10.34
CA GLN A 21 -2.57 -34.08 9.44
C GLN A 21 -2.77 -32.56 9.36
N ALA A 22 -1.84 -31.83 9.95
CA ALA A 22 -1.74 -30.40 9.79
C ALA A 22 -1.59 -30.10 8.30
N GLN A 23 -2.60 -29.47 7.68
CA GLN A 23 -2.50 -28.96 6.33
C GLN A 23 -1.33 -27.96 6.27
N PRO A 24 -0.49 -28.00 5.23
CA PRO A 24 0.58 -27.03 5.09
C PRO A 24 -0.04 -25.63 5.02
N THR A 25 0.20 -24.81 6.03
CA THR A 25 -0.15 -23.40 6.04
C THR A 25 0.75 -22.69 5.03
N THR A 26 0.33 -22.64 3.77
CA THR A 26 0.93 -21.71 2.81
C THR A 26 0.63 -20.31 3.31
N THR A 27 1.65 -19.57 3.72
CA THR A 27 1.52 -18.15 4.08
C THR A 27 0.90 -17.43 2.88
N PRO A 28 -0.30 -16.83 3.01
CA PRO A 28 -0.92 -16.15 1.89
C PRO A 28 -0.01 -15.04 1.39
N LYS A 29 0.18 -14.97 0.08
CA LYS A 29 0.96 -13.88 -0.55
C LYS A 29 0.34 -12.53 -0.17
N GLY A 30 1.18 -11.54 0.16
CA GLY A 30 0.75 -10.16 0.31
C GLY A 30 0.27 -9.56 -1.02
N GLN A 31 0.05 -8.24 -1.06
CA GLN A 31 -0.31 -7.52 -2.27
C GLN A 31 0.72 -7.81 -3.39
N THR A 32 0.25 -8.22 -4.55
CA THR A 32 1.08 -8.46 -5.74
C THR A 32 0.74 -7.45 -6.83
N TRP A 33 1.76 -7.03 -7.59
CA TRP A 33 1.61 -6.05 -8.64
C TRP A 33 1.70 -6.71 -10.00
N ASN A 34 0.59 -6.69 -10.74
CA ASN A 34 0.56 -7.03 -12.15
C ASN A 34 0.72 -5.73 -12.96
N THR A 35 1.84 -5.58 -13.66
CA THR A 35 2.19 -4.34 -14.39
C THR A 35 1.17 -3.99 -15.46
N ALA A 36 0.59 -4.96 -16.17
CA ALA A 36 -0.44 -4.70 -17.18
C ALA A 36 -1.76 -4.24 -16.55
N ALA A 37 -2.22 -4.91 -15.48
CA ALA A 37 -3.41 -4.51 -14.74
C ALA A 37 -3.22 -3.15 -14.06
N TYR A 38 -2.03 -2.87 -13.53
CA TYR A 38 -1.69 -1.57 -12.97
C TYR A 38 -1.66 -0.48 -14.06
N ALA A 39 -1.05 -0.75 -15.21
CA ALA A 39 -1.05 0.20 -16.33
C ALA A 39 -2.47 0.51 -16.84
N ALA A 40 -3.38 -0.46 -16.83
CA ALA A 40 -4.77 -0.25 -17.23
C ALA A 40 -5.60 0.49 -16.17
N ASN A 41 -5.42 0.13 -14.89
CA ASN A 41 -6.29 0.58 -13.79
C ASN A 41 -5.63 1.62 -12.86
N GLY A 42 -4.32 1.86 -12.96
CA GLY A 42 -3.54 2.74 -12.09
C GLY A 42 -2.98 3.99 -12.77
N ARG A 43 -3.10 4.14 -14.10
CA ARG A 43 -2.56 5.32 -14.82
C ARG A 43 -3.12 6.66 -14.36
N PHE A 44 -4.34 6.69 -13.84
CA PHE A 44 -4.90 7.90 -13.24
C PHE A 44 -4.03 8.42 -12.09
N VAL A 45 -3.26 7.57 -11.41
CA VAL A 45 -2.35 7.96 -10.33
C VAL A 45 -1.31 8.96 -10.83
N ALA A 46 -0.70 8.72 -12.00
CA ALA A 46 0.26 9.64 -12.61
C ALA A 46 -0.44 10.91 -13.16
N ASN A 47 -1.61 10.76 -13.79
CA ASN A 47 -2.35 11.90 -14.35
C ASN A 47 -2.88 12.86 -13.27
N LEU A 48 -3.17 12.36 -12.07
CA LEU A 48 -3.65 13.15 -10.94
C LEU A 48 -2.53 13.67 -10.02
N ALA A 49 -1.28 13.40 -10.37
CA ALA A 49 -0.12 13.77 -9.55
C ALA A 49 0.41 15.20 -9.82
N SER A 50 -0.17 15.95 -10.76
CA SER A 50 0.32 17.30 -11.10
C SER A 50 0.54 18.17 -9.87
N GLY A 51 -0.43 18.26 -8.96
CA GLY A 51 -0.31 19.09 -7.77
C GLY A 51 0.76 18.66 -6.77
N VAL A 52 1.19 17.40 -6.72
CA VAL A 52 2.33 16.98 -5.88
C VAL A 52 3.66 17.19 -6.62
N VAL A 53 3.68 17.09 -7.93
CA VAL A 53 4.84 17.47 -8.77
C VAL A 53 5.07 18.97 -8.73
N ASP A 54 4.00 19.78 -8.83
CA ASP A 54 4.07 21.25 -8.69
C ASP A 54 4.61 21.64 -7.30
N LEU A 55 4.18 20.93 -6.24
CA LEU A 55 4.68 21.16 -4.88
C LEU A 55 6.16 20.78 -4.72
N LEU A 56 6.64 19.74 -5.43
CA LEU A 56 8.06 19.39 -5.49
C LEU A 56 8.86 20.48 -6.20
N ALA A 57 8.31 21.09 -7.25
CA ALA A 57 8.96 22.13 -8.07
C ALA A 57 10.38 21.71 -8.52
N PRO A 58 10.52 20.60 -9.27
CA PRO A 58 11.85 20.08 -9.65
C PRO A 58 12.61 21.10 -10.51
N GLN A 59 13.93 21.20 -10.30
CA GLN A 59 14.78 22.15 -11.00
C GLN A 59 15.75 21.43 -11.96
N LEU A 60 16.18 22.13 -13.00
CA LEU A 60 17.20 21.64 -13.93
C LEU A 60 18.50 21.26 -13.18
N GLY A 61 18.98 20.05 -13.42
CA GLY A 61 20.21 19.52 -12.80
C GLY A 61 20.09 19.10 -11.34
N GLU A 62 18.90 19.26 -10.74
CA GLU A 62 18.65 18.82 -9.37
C GLU A 62 18.66 17.29 -9.25
N THR A 63 19.25 16.74 -8.20
CA THR A 63 19.23 15.29 -7.93
C THR A 63 18.02 14.92 -7.10
N ILE A 64 17.16 14.05 -7.63
CA ILE A 64 15.89 13.64 -7.00
C ILE A 64 15.84 12.12 -6.83
N LEU A 65 15.46 11.66 -5.64
CA LEU A 65 15.12 10.26 -5.38
C LEU A 65 13.60 10.08 -5.42
N ASP A 66 13.10 9.21 -6.31
CA ASP A 66 11.68 8.82 -6.38
C ASP A 66 11.46 7.49 -5.66
N VAL A 67 10.86 7.55 -4.46
CA VAL A 67 10.66 6.38 -3.58
C VAL A 67 9.32 5.72 -3.86
N GLY A 68 9.35 4.45 -4.32
CA GLY A 68 8.20 3.71 -4.81
C GLY A 68 7.83 4.16 -6.23
N CYS A 69 8.83 4.22 -7.11
CA CYS A 69 8.69 4.75 -8.48
C CYS A 69 7.79 3.90 -9.39
N GLY A 70 7.49 2.67 -9.01
CA GLY A 70 6.66 1.75 -9.78
C GLY A 70 7.21 1.52 -11.20
N ASP A 71 6.33 1.64 -12.22
CA ASP A 71 6.67 1.51 -13.64
C ASP A 71 7.38 2.75 -14.23
N GLY A 72 7.72 3.73 -13.40
CA GLY A 72 8.48 4.91 -13.77
C GLY A 72 7.69 6.02 -14.46
N ALA A 73 6.37 5.95 -14.56
CA ALA A 73 5.58 6.96 -15.28
C ALA A 73 5.74 8.38 -14.74
N LEU A 74 5.83 8.56 -13.40
CA LEU A 74 6.12 9.86 -12.78
C LEU A 74 7.60 10.19 -12.78
N THR A 75 8.47 9.20 -12.58
CA THR A 75 9.93 9.36 -12.69
C THR A 75 10.32 9.97 -14.03
N GLU A 76 9.68 9.51 -15.14
CA GLU A 76 9.88 10.05 -16.49
C GLU A 76 9.45 11.52 -16.58
N GLN A 77 8.31 11.89 -15.97
CA GLN A 77 7.85 13.29 -15.93
C GLN A 77 8.81 14.19 -15.13
N LEU A 78 9.34 13.68 -13.99
CA LEU A 78 10.35 14.40 -13.21
C LEU A 78 11.64 14.58 -14.01
N ALA A 79 12.12 13.54 -14.69
CA ALA A 79 13.31 13.61 -15.54
C ALA A 79 13.14 14.56 -16.72
N ALA A 80 11.93 14.66 -17.29
CA ALA A 80 11.63 15.59 -18.38
C ALA A 80 11.76 17.07 -17.99
N THR A 81 11.78 17.42 -16.70
CA THR A 81 12.10 18.78 -16.23
C THR A 81 13.58 19.12 -16.29
N GLY A 82 14.43 18.15 -16.61
CA GLY A 82 15.89 18.28 -16.58
C GLY A 82 16.53 17.93 -15.24
N ALA A 83 15.76 17.40 -14.29
CA ALA A 83 16.27 16.85 -13.05
C ALA A 83 16.96 15.48 -13.30
N ILE A 84 17.95 15.16 -12.45
CA ILE A 84 18.64 13.87 -12.45
C ILE A 84 17.92 12.96 -11.45
N VAL A 85 17.07 12.06 -11.95
CA VAL A 85 16.17 11.26 -11.12
C VAL A 85 16.71 9.83 -10.98
N THR A 86 16.76 9.35 -9.74
CA THR A 86 16.95 7.92 -9.41
C THR A 86 15.63 7.41 -8.82
N GLY A 87 15.04 6.39 -9.45
CA GLY A 87 13.83 5.72 -8.92
C GLY A 87 14.20 4.50 -8.09
N VAL A 88 13.47 4.23 -7.01
CA VAL A 88 13.58 2.98 -6.26
C VAL A 88 12.22 2.35 -6.04
N ASP A 89 12.16 1.03 -6.18
CA ASP A 89 10.97 0.21 -5.90
C ASP A 89 11.41 -1.17 -5.40
N ASN A 90 10.54 -1.87 -4.68
CA ASN A 90 10.80 -3.23 -4.21
C ASN A 90 10.26 -4.31 -5.15
N SER A 91 9.60 -3.93 -6.26
CA SER A 91 9.05 -4.84 -7.26
C SER A 91 9.95 -4.96 -8.48
N PRO A 92 10.63 -6.12 -8.70
CA PRO A 92 11.44 -6.33 -9.89
C PRO A 92 10.66 -6.14 -11.20
N ALA A 93 9.38 -6.55 -11.24
CA ALA A 93 8.54 -6.43 -12.42
C ALA A 93 8.21 -4.96 -12.76
N MET A 94 8.00 -4.11 -11.75
CA MET A 94 7.81 -2.67 -11.94
C MET A 94 9.08 -2.01 -12.45
N LEU A 95 10.23 -2.34 -11.85
CA LEU A 95 11.53 -1.79 -12.27
C LEU A 95 11.90 -2.21 -13.69
N GLU A 96 11.55 -3.41 -14.12
CA GLU A 96 11.75 -3.83 -15.51
C GLU A 96 10.95 -2.94 -16.47
N ALA A 97 9.70 -2.65 -16.15
CA ALA A 97 8.89 -1.71 -16.94
C ALA A 97 9.48 -0.29 -16.93
N ALA A 98 10.02 0.17 -15.80
CA ALA A 98 10.69 1.49 -15.72
C ALA A 98 12.00 1.53 -16.53
N ARG A 99 12.78 0.45 -16.56
CA ARG A 99 13.99 0.35 -17.39
C ARG A 99 13.69 0.41 -18.88
N THR A 100 12.56 -0.15 -19.34
CA THR A 100 12.15 -0.03 -20.75
C THR A 100 11.87 1.41 -21.18
N ARG A 101 11.64 2.33 -20.22
CA ARG A 101 11.52 3.78 -20.44
C ARG A 101 12.89 4.50 -20.47
N GLY A 102 14.00 3.77 -20.25
CA GLY A 102 15.35 4.36 -20.19
C GLY A 102 15.65 5.05 -18.85
N LEU A 103 14.91 4.75 -17.79
CA LEU A 103 15.07 5.40 -16.48
C LEU A 103 16.17 4.73 -15.65
N ASN A 104 16.86 5.54 -14.83
CA ASN A 104 17.77 5.05 -13.81
C ASN A 104 16.96 4.58 -12.59
N VAL A 105 16.87 3.25 -12.39
CA VAL A 105 16.09 2.66 -11.31
C VAL A 105 16.80 1.51 -10.62
N GLU A 106 16.64 1.43 -9.31
CA GLU A 106 17.32 0.49 -8.44
C GLU A 106 16.33 -0.30 -7.56
N LEU A 107 16.69 -1.56 -7.25
CA LEU A 107 15.86 -2.44 -6.42
C LEU A 107 16.17 -2.19 -4.93
N HIS A 108 15.39 -1.37 -4.29
CA HIS A 108 15.48 -1.11 -2.85
C HIS A 108 14.11 -1.07 -2.19
N SER A 109 14.05 -1.55 -0.95
CA SER A 109 12.90 -1.31 -0.08
C SER A 109 13.00 0.08 0.53
N ALA A 110 11.89 0.79 0.62
CA ALA A 110 11.85 2.13 1.19
C ALA A 110 12.32 2.21 2.66
N ASP A 111 12.23 1.09 3.41
CA ASP A 111 12.72 0.97 4.79
C ASP A 111 14.22 0.59 4.90
N ALA A 112 14.92 0.43 3.76
CA ALA A 112 16.33 0.05 3.69
C ALA A 112 17.09 0.79 2.58
N LEU A 113 16.90 2.10 2.47
CA LEU A 113 17.59 2.95 1.50
C LEU A 113 19.10 3.03 1.81
N PRO A 114 20.00 2.82 0.81
CA PRO A 114 21.44 2.80 1.06
C PRO A 114 22.12 4.18 0.98
N TYR A 115 21.36 5.24 0.72
CA TYR A 115 21.88 6.56 0.37
C TYR A 115 22.19 7.42 1.59
N GLU A 116 23.18 8.32 1.44
CA GLU A 116 23.57 9.31 2.44
C GLU A 116 23.98 10.62 1.76
N ASN A 117 23.31 11.74 2.08
CA ASN A 117 23.60 13.09 1.59
C ASN A 117 23.76 13.20 0.06
N GLN A 118 22.93 12.51 -0.72
CA GLN A 118 23.07 12.43 -2.17
C GLN A 118 22.04 13.25 -2.95
N PHE A 119 20.85 13.48 -2.36
CA PHE A 119 19.73 14.06 -3.09
C PHE A 119 19.36 15.45 -2.56
N ASP A 120 19.04 16.34 -3.47
CA ASP A 120 18.49 17.66 -3.18
C ASP A 120 17.01 17.57 -2.79
N ALA A 121 16.32 16.58 -3.35
CA ALA A 121 14.93 16.30 -3.03
C ALA A 121 14.63 14.80 -3.02
N VAL A 122 13.64 14.41 -2.20
CA VAL A 122 12.98 13.10 -2.26
C VAL A 122 11.53 13.31 -2.63
N PHE A 123 11.05 12.48 -3.53
CA PHE A 123 9.67 12.42 -3.99
C PHE A 123 9.07 11.04 -3.68
N SER A 124 7.77 10.98 -3.40
CA SER A 124 7.05 9.72 -3.33
C SER A 124 5.57 9.95 -3.63
N ASN A 125 5.00 9.22 -4.57
CA ASN A 125 3.58 9.32 -4.88
C ASN A 125 2.89 7.96 -4.85
N ALA A 126 1.80 7.86 -4.10
CA ALA A 126 0.94 6.68 -3.99
C ALA A 126 1.65 5.36 -3.59
N ALA A 127 2.81 5.43 -2.94
CA ALA A 127 3.63 4.28 -2.56
C ALA A 127 3.64 4.01 -1.05
N LEU A 128 3.91 5.00 -0.22
CA LEU A 128 4.21 4.80 1.21
C LEU A 128 3.06 4.16 2.00
N HIS A 129 1.82 4.41 1.63
CA HIS A 129 0.66 3.81 2.32
C HIS A 129 0.52 2.29 2.14
N TRP A 130 1.30 1.67 1.26
CA TRP A 130 1.39 0.21 1.13
C TRP A 130 2.31 -0.44 2.16
N LEU A 131 3.00 0.36 2.96
CA LEU A 131 3.90 -0.09 4.00
C LEU A 131 3.23 0.00 5.38
N PRO A 132 3.40 -1.02 6.24
CA PRO A 132 2.81 -1.01 7.58
C PRO A 132 3.26 0.19 8.42
N ALA A 133 2.40 0.67 9.30
CA ALA A 133 2.69 1.80 10.19
C ALA A 133 4.03 1.67 10.94
N ALA A 134 4.36 0.46 11.39
CA ALA A 134 5.60 0.18 12.14
C ALA A 134 6.89 0.42 11.32
N LYS A 135 6.83 0.43 9.98
CA LYS A 135 7.99 0.68 9.12
C LYS A 135 8.27 2.16 8.87
N HIS A 136 7.28 3.03 9.04
CA HIS A 136 7.42 4.45 8.71
C HIS A 136 8.54 5.19 9.45
N PRO A 137 8.85 4.93 10.74
CA PRO A 137 10.01 5.55 11.39
C PRO A 137 11.33 5.24 10.65
N ALA A 138 11.56 3.99 10.26
CA ALA A 138 12.76 3.58 9.52
C ALA A 138 12.81 4.19 8.11
N ILE A 139 11.65 4.22 7.41
CA ILE A 139 11.52 4.85 6.09
C ILE A 139 11.91 6.33 6.16
N LEU A 140 11.31 7.07 7.10
CA LEU A 140 11.54 8.51 7.23
C LEU A 140 12.98 8.84 7.65
N THR A 141 13.58 8.03 8.52
CA THR A 141 14.99 8.15 8.88
C THR A 141 15.89 7.88 7.67
N GLY A 142 15.59 6.86 6.86
CA GLY A 142 16.32 6.55 5.63
C GLY A 142 16.22 7.67 4.59
N ILE A 143 15.03 8.26 4.41
CA ILE A 143 14.81 9.40 3.53
C ILE A 143 15.56 10.64 4.02
N HIS A 144 15.52 10.93 5.32
CA HIS A 144 16.26 12.06 5.90
C HIS A 144 17.77 11.92 5.66
N ARG A 145 18.32 10.71 5.88
CA ARG A 145 19.73 10.42 5.63
C ARG A 145 20.11 10.56 4.15
N ALA A 146 19.22 10.18 3.22
CA ALA A 146 19.46 10.27 1.78
C ALA A 146 19.53 11.73 1.28
N LEU A 147 18.81 12.64 1.95
CA LEU A 147 18.78 14.05 1.62
C LEU A 147 20.07 14.78 2.04
N ARG A 148 20.48 15.73 1.21
CA ARG A 148 21.45 16.76 1.60
C ARG A 148 20.87 17.65 2.71
N PRO A 149 21.70 18.33 3.51
CA PRO A 149 21.23 19.34 4.46
C PRO A 149 20.28 20.33 3.77
N THR A 150 19.15 20.63 4.39
CA THR A 150 18.09 21.49 3.86
C THR A 150 17.34 20.94 2.62
N GLY A 151 17.65 19.74 2.18
CA GLY A 151 16.90 19.06 1.11
C GLY A 151 15.44 18.86 1.47
N ARG A 152 14.55 18.75 0.47
CA ARG A 152 13.11 18.65 0.70
C ARG A 152 12.57 17.24 0.44
N PHE A 153 11.55 16.89 1.18
CA PHE A 153 10.75 15.68 0.98
C PHE A 153 9.31 16.07 0.70
N VAL A 154 8.85 15.75 -0.49
CA VAL A 154 7.48 15.99 -0.94
C VAL A 154 6.82 14.67 -1.29
N ALA A 155 5.67 14.39 -0.70
CA ALA A 155 4.96 13.16 -1.02
C ALA A 155 3.45 13.30 -0.96
N GLU A 156 2.79 12.36 -1.66
CA GLU A 156 1.36 12.14 -1.58
C GLU A 156 1.07 10.65 -1.42
N MET A 157 0.23 10.32 -0.44
CA MET A 157 -0.19 8.94 -0.17
C MET A 157 -1.65 8.88 0.28
N GLY A 158 -2.21 7.70 0.49
CA GLY A 158 -3.52 7.58 1.16
C GLY A 158 -3.44 8.13 2.59
N GLY A 159 -4.39 8.98 2.97
CA GLY A 159 -4.53 9.53 4.31
C GLY A 159 -5.76 9.02 5.06
N GLN A 160 -6.03 9.55 6.24
CA GLN A 160 -7.21 9.21 7.03
C GLN A 160 -8.48 9.36 6.18
N GLY A 161 -9.36 8.35 6.21
CA GLY A 161 -10.58 8.31 5.41
C GLY A 161 -10.39 7.79 3.98
N ASN A 162 -9.16 7.47 3.56
CA ASN A 162 -8.90 6.96 2.20
C ASN A 162 -9.67 5.66 1.96
N ILE A 163 -10.45 5.63 0.86
CA ILE A 163 -11.29 4.50 0.43
C ILE A 163 -12.13 3.89 1.57
N ALA A 164 -12.71 4.75 2.43
CA ALA A 164 -13.40 4.32 3.65
C ALA A 164 -14.61 3.44 3.35
N ALA A 165 -15.40 3.76 2.33
CA ALA A 165 -16.54 2.95 1.91
C ALA A 165 -16.09 1.56 1.44
N ILE A 166 -15.06 1.50 0.59
CA ILE A 166 -14.50 0.25 0.07
C ILE A 166 -13.95 -0.63 1.20
N ARG A 167 -13.20 -0.05 2.15
CA ARG A 167 -12.66 -0.76 3.30
C ARG A 167 -13.76 -1.34 4.19
N THR A 168 -14.78 -0.54 4.49
CA THR A 168 -15.92 -0.97 5.31
C THR A 168 -16.70 -2.10 4.63
N ALA A 169 -16.94 -2.00 3.32
CA ALA A 169 -17.62 -3.05 2.56
C ALA A 169 -16.80 -4.36 2.55
N LEU A 170 -15.49 -4.29 2.29
CA LEU A 170 -14.61 -5.46 2.34
C LEU A 170 -14.57 -6.09 3.73
N GLN A 171 -14.42 -5.30 4.79
CA GLN A 171 -14.43 -5.82 6.17
C GLN A 171 -15.75 -6.51 6.49
N THR A 172 -16.88 -5.93 6.08
CA THR A 172 -18.21 -6.51 6.27
C THR A 172 -18.38 -7.85 5.54
N VAL A 173 -17.91 -7.92 4.29
CA VAL A 173 -18.04 -9.12 3.45
C VAL A 173 -17.09 -10.24 3.89
N LEU A 174 -15.88 -9.89 4.32
CA LEU A 174 -14.83 -10.87 4.63
C LEU A 174 -14.85 -11.36 6.09
N SER A 175 -15.48 -10.61 6.99
CA SER A 175 -15.61 -10.99 8.40
C SER A 175 -16.27 -12.38 8.63
N PRO A 176 -17.33 -12.80 7.90
CA PRO A 176 -17.89 -14.15 8.04
C PRO A 176 -16.93 -15.29 7.66
N TYR A 177 -15.89 -15.00 6.88
CA TYR A 177 -14.83 -15.95 6.52
C TYR A 177 -13.66 -15.94 7.51
N GLY A 178 -13.78 -15.21 8.64
CA GLY A 178 -12.71 -15.06 9.62
C GLY A 178 -11.52 -14.21 9.14
N ILE A 179 -11.71 -13.41 8.08
CA ILE A 179 -10.66 -12.56 7.51
C ILE A 179 -10.84 -11.12 8.01
N ASP A 180 -9.82 -10.60 8.70
CA ASP A 180 -9.69 -9.19 9.00
C ASP A 180 -9.07 -8.47 7.79
N ALA A 181 -9.92 -7.79 7.02
CA ALA A 181 -9.51 -7.13 5.80
C ALA A 181 -8.49 -6.00 6.05
N GLU A 182 -8.60 -5.30 7.16
CA GLU A 182 -7.69 -4.19 7.52
C GLU A 182 -6.31 -4.71 7.92
N ALA A 183 -6.25 -5.72 8.80
CA ALA A 183 -5.00 -6.34 9.22
C ALA A 183 -4.23 -6.94 8.04
N HIS A 184 -4.96 -7.53 7.08
CA HIS A 184 -4.34 -8.18 5.93
C HIS A 184 -4.02 -7.24 4.77
N ALA A 185 -4.70 -6.10 4.64
CA ALA A 185 -4.36 -5.08 3.65
C ALA A 185 -3.01 -4.43 3.94
N ALA A 186 -2.56 -4.45 5.20
CA ALA A 186 -1.31 -3.84 5.69
C ALA A 186 -1.14 -2.36 5.29
N SER A 187 -2.25 -1.67 4.98
CA SER A 187 -2.23 -0.28 4.53
C SER A 187 -2.19 0.68 5.71
N PHE A 188 -1.43 1.77 5.56
CA PHE A 188 -1.36 2.83 6.57
C PHE A 188 -1.91 4.14 6.02
N TYR A 189 -3.03 4.60 6.57
CA TYR A 189 -3.71 5.83 6.20
C TYR A 189 -3.76 6.80 7.39
N PRO A 190 -2.65 7.52 7.67
CA PRO A 190 -2.55 8.37 8.84
C PRO A 190 -3.34 9.67 8.72
N ALA A 191 -3.75 10.21 9.90
CA ALA A 191 -4.16 11.60 10.02
C ALA A 191 -2.96 12.54 9.87
N PRO A 192 -3.16 13.81 9.42
CA PRO A 192 -2.08 14.78 9.28
C PRO A 192 -1.25 14.96 10.56
N ALA A 193 -1.91 15.09 11.71
CA ALA A 193 -1.23 15.27 12.99
C ALA A 193 -0.36 14.05 13.39
N VAL A 194 -0.76 12.84 13.02
CA VAL A 194 0.02 11.62 13.27
C VAL A 194 1.27 11.61 12.39
N TYR A 195 1.11 11.86 11.10
CA TYR A 195 2.24 11.80 10.16
C TYR A 195 3.21 12.96 10.35
N ARG A 196 2.72 14.16 10.73
CA ARG A 196 3.55 15.29 11.14
C ARG A 196 4.52 14.91 12.26
N ARG A 197 4.02 14.26 13.33
CA ARG A 197 4.88 13.80 14.43
C ARG A 197 5.95 12.80 13.99
N LEU A 198 5.62 11.90 13.05
CA LEU A 198 6.60 10.96 12.52
C LEU A 198 7.69 11.67 11.71
N LEU A 199 7.33 12.64 10.86
CA LEU A 199 8.27 13.47 10.11
C LEU A 199 9.18 14.28 11.05
N GLU A 200 8.60 14.96 12.04
CA GLU A 200 9.35 15.76 13.00
C GLU A 200 10.31 14.91 13.85
N ALA A 201 9.88 13.71 14.26
CA ALA A 201 10.72 12.75 14.99
C ALA A 201 11.88 12.22 14.14
N ALA A 202 11.72 12.16 12.81
CA ALA A 202 12.77 11.76 11.87
C ALA A 202 13.70 12.91 11.44
N GLY A 203 13.55 14.11 12.03
CA GLY A 203 14.45 15.26 11.76
C GLY A 203 13.93 16.23 10.69
N PHE A 204 12.66 16.16 10.30
CA PHE A 204 12.09 17.12 9.34
C PHE A 204 11.43 18.32 10.00
N THR A 205 11.40 19.43 9.28
CA THR A 205 10.48 20.56 9.53
C THR A 205 9.35 20.47 8.50
N VAL A 206 8.09 20.33 8.97
CA VAL A 206 6.93 20.19 8.10
C VAL A 206 6.40 21.55 7.69
N GLN A 207 6.55 21.90 6.41
CA GLN A 207 6.10 23.16 5.80
C GLN A 207 4.59 23.14 5.56
N SER A 208 4.08 22.05 4.99
CA SER A 208 2.64 21.83 4.78
C SER A 208 2.31 20.35 4.94
N ILE A 209 1.09 20.06 5.41
CA ILE A 209 0.52 18.71 5.45
C ILE A 209 -1.01 18.83 5.52
N GLU A 210 -1.70 18.18 4.58
CA GLU A 210 -3.16 18.28 4.44
C GLU A 210 -3.80 17.00 3.93
N LEU A 211 -5.10 16.84 4.17
CA LEU A 211 -5.95 15.83 3.54
C LEU A 211 -6.68 16.45 2.36
N ILE A 212 -6.62 15.76 1.22
CA ILE A 212 -7.27 16.18 -0.03
C ILE A 212 -8.27 15.10 -0.44
N PRO A 213 -9.58 15.32 -0.27
CA PRO A 213 -10.61 14.46 -0.86
C PRO A 213 -10.43 14.41 -2.38
N ARG A 214 -10.38 13.20 -2.94
CA ARG A 214 -10.15 13.01 -4.38
C ARG A 214 -10.99 11.84 -4.90
N PRO A 215 -12.32 11.99 -5.00
CA PRO A 215 -13.13 11.02 -5.72
C PRO A 215 -12.54 10.79 -7.11
N THR A 216 -12.26 9.53 -7.44
CA THR A 216 -11.52 9.20 -8.67
C THR A 216 -12.35 8.27 -9.53
N PRO A 217 -12.69 8.66 -10.77
CA PRO A 217 -13.42 7.81 -11.70
C PRO A 217 -12.70 6.48 -11.95
N LEU A 218 -13.49 5.41 -12.05
CA LEU A 218 -13.01 4.05 -12.32
C LEU A 218 -13.59 3.55 -13.66
N PRO A 219 -12.97 3.89 -14.80
CA PRO A 219 -13.50 3.51 -16.12
C PRO A 219 -13.62 1.98 -16.31
N SER A 220 -12.76 1.20 -15.63
CA SER A 220 -12.78 -0.27 -15.68
C SER A 220 -13.72 -0.91 -14.65
N GLY A 221 -14.48 -0.09 -13.89
CA GLY A 221 -15.40 -0.57 -12.86
C GLY A 221 -14.77 -0.91 -11.51
N MET A 222 -15.62 -1.11 -10.51
CA MET A 222 -15.21 -1.38 -9.13
C MET A 222 -14.59 -2.78 -8.97
N ASP A 223 -15.09 -3.77 -9.69
CA ASP A 223 -14.57 -5.14 -9.67
C ASP A 223 -13.13 -5.23 -10.17
N SER A 224 -12.80 -4.54 -11.27
CA SER A 224 -11.44 -4.42 -11.79
C SER A 224 -10.51 -3.73 -10.79
N TRP A 225 -11.01 -2.67 -10.14
CA TRP A 225 -10.27 -1.96 -9.11
C TRP A 225 -9.96 -2.87 -7.90
N LEU A 226 -10.97 -3.59 -7.38
CA LEU A 226 -10.81 -4.52 -6.27
C LEU A 226 -9.81 -5.64 -6.59
N ASN A 227 -9.89 -6.20 -7.79
CA ASN A 227 -8.95 -7.23 -8.26
C ASN A 227 -7.51 -6.71 -8.38
N THR A 228 -7.32 -5.43 -8.71
CA THR A 228 -5.99 -4.83 -8.86
C THR A 228 -5.39 -4.44 -7.50
N PHE A 229 -6.17 -3.77 -6.64
CA PHE A 229 -5.65 -3.11 -5.45
C PHE A 229 -5.99 -3.83 -4.13
N ARG A 230 -6.79 -4.92 -4.18
CA ARG A 230 -7.19 -5.71 -2.99
C ARG A 230 -7.00 -7.22 -3.17
N ASN A 231 -6.20 -7.64 -4.18
CA ASN A 231 -5.89 -9.04 -4.42
C ASN A 231 -5.25 -9.70 -3.18
N GLY A 232 -4.33 -9.06 -2.48
CA GLY A 232 -3.66 -9.60 -1.29
C GLY A 232 -4.62 -9.96 -0.14
N VAL A 233 -5.83 -9.37 -0.12
CA VAL A 233 -6.88 -9.71 0.85
C VAL A 233 -7.84 -10.75 0.26
N LEU A 234 -8.27 -10.57 -0.99
CA LEU A 234 -9.24 -11.44 -1.67
C LEU A 234 -8.68 -12.83 -1.97
N ASP A 235 -7.40 -12.95 -2.27
CA ASP A 235 -6.73 -14.23 -2.60
C ASP A 235 -6.52 -15.14 -1.37
N ARG A 236 -7.00 -14.73 -0.20
CA ARG A 236 -7.11 -15.57 1.00
C ARG A 236 -8.31 -16.49 0.98
N LEU A 237 -9.27 -16.24 0.12
CA LEU A 237 -10.47 -17.03 -0.07
C LEU A 237 -10.24 -18.16 -1.09
N SER A 238 -11.10 -19.18 -1.02
CA SER A 238 -11.23 -20.15 -2.12
C SER A 238 -11.71 -19.42 -3.40
N ALA A 239 -11.49 -20.01 -4.57
CA ALA A 239 -11.90 -19.38 -5.83
C ALA A 239 -13.40 -19.04 -5.88
N ASN A 240 -14.24 -19.94 -5.35
CA ASN A 240 -15.69 -19.75 -5.32
C ASN A 240 -16.08 -18.64 -4.32
N ASP A 241 -15.52 -18.67 -3.11
CA ASP A 241 -15.80 -17.66 -2.09
C ASP A 241 -15.28 -16.29 -2.51
N ARG A 242 -14.13 -16.24 -3.19
CA ARG A 242 -13.57 -15.01 -3.75
C ARG A 242 -14.51 -14.35 -4.76
N ALA A 243 -15.08 -15.12 -5.67
CA ALA A 243 -16.03 -14.59 -6.65
C ALA A 243 -17.32 -14.08 -5.97
N ALA A 244 -17.85 -14.82 -4.99
CA ALA A 244 -19.01 -14.41 -4.22
C ALA A 244 -18.73 -13.15 -3.37
N ALA A 245 -17.58 -13.08 -2.70
CA ALA A 245 -17.18 -11.93 -1.89
C ALA A 245 -16.98 -10.67 -2.75
N LEU A 246 -16.35 -10.81 -3.93
CA LEU A 246 -16.18 -9.72 -4.88
C LEU A 246 -17.54 -9.16 -5.31
N ALA A 247 -18.46 -10.02 -5.80
CA ALA A 247 -19.78 -9.60 -6.24
C ALA A 247 -20.57 -8.91 -5.11
N ARG A 248 -20.54 -9.47 -3.89
CA ARG A 248 -21.23 -8.86 -2.74
C ARG A 248 -20.62 -7.51 -2.34
N THR A 249 -19.30 -7.36 -2.42
CA THR A 249 -18.64 -6.07 -2.15
C THR A 249 -19.09 -5.02 -3.15
N VAL A 250 -19.15 -5.35 -4.44
CA VAL A 250 -19.62 -4.43 -5.50
C VAL A 250 -21.06 -3.99 -5.22
N VAL A 251 -21.98 -4.93 -4.91
CA VAL A 251 -23.38 -4.62 -4.58
C VAL A 251 -23.48 -3.66 -3.38
N LEU A 252 -22.68 -3.84 -2.33
CA LEU A 252 -22.68 -2.94 -1.18
C LEU A 252 -22.18 -1.53 -1.51
N LEU A 253 -21.28 -1.42 -2.48
CA LEU A 253 -20.67 -0.14 -2.87
C LEU A 253 -21.51 0.62 -3.90
N GLU A 254 -22.36 -0.06 -4.66
CA GLU A 254 -23.15 0.52 -5.75
C GLU A 254 -23.94 1.76 -5.33
N PRO A 255 -24.74 1.76 -4.25
CA PRO A 255 -25.53 2.93 -3.85
C PRO A 255 -24.69 4.12 -3.37
N ILE A 256 -23.38 3.93 -3.12
CA ILE A 256 -22.50 4.94 -2.51
C ILE A 256 -21.50 5.48 -3.54
N LEU A 257 -20.95 4.60 -4.38
CA LEU A 257 -19.81 4.91 -5.25
C LEU A 257 -20.12 4.80 -6.75
N ARG A 258 -21.38 4.53 -7.12
CA ARG A 258 -21.85 4.52 -8.49
C ARG A 258 -22.88 5.62 -8.69
N ASP A 259 -22.70 6.46 -9.70
CA ASP A 259 -23.65 7.52 -10.03
C ASP A 259 -24.87 6.99 -10.81
N ALA A 260 -25.85 7.89 -11.06
CA ALA A 260 -27.07 7.56 -11.78
C ALA A 260 -26.83 7.17 -13.26
N ASP A 261 -25.71 7.59 -13.84
CA ASP A 261 -25.28 7.27 -15.21
C ASP A 261 -24.51 5.95 -15.28
N GLY A 262 -24.30 5.30 -14.12
CA GLY A 262 -23.60 4.03 -14.01
C GLY A 262 -22.09 4.12 -13.86
N ASN A 263 -21.52 5.31 -13.71
CA ASN A 263 -20.07 5.49 -13.55
C ASN A 263 -19.65 5.23 -12.11
N TRP A 264 -18.53 4.53 -11.95
CA TRP A 264 -17.93 4.26 -10.64
C TRP A 264 -16.85 5.29 -10.29
N ALA A 265 -16.80 5.65 -9.00
CA ALA A 265 -15.70 6.43 -8.44
C ALA A 265 -15.21 5.80 -7.13
N ALA A 266 -13.89 5.79 -6.92
CA ALA A 266 -13.31 5.43 -5.63
C ALA A 266 -13.22 6.67 -4.72
N ASP A 267 -13.53 6.49 -3.44
CA ASP A 267 -13.54 7.52 -2.40
C ASP A 267 -12.14 7.78 -1.81
N TYR A 268 -11.19 8.15 -2.68
CA TYR A 268 -9.83 8.45 -2.24
C TYR A 268 -9.78 9.73 -1.38
N VAL A 269 -8.96 9.65 -0.32
CA VAL A 269 -8.50 10.80 0.45
C VAL A 269 -6.98 10.73 0.49
N ARG A 270 -6.31 11.76 -0.03
CA ARG A 270 -4.86 11.83 -0.09
C ARG A 270 -4.30 12.67 1.06
N LEU A 271 -3.23 12.18 1.67
CA LEU A 271 -2.37 12.97 2.54
C LEU A 271 -1.22 13.47 1.69
N ARG A 272 -1.12 14.78 1.51
CA ARG A 272 -0.03 15.45 0.80
C ARG A 272 0.77 16.26 1.78
N PHE A 273 2.08 16.28 1.64
CA PHE A 273 2.95 17.08 2.50
C PHE A 273 4.22 17.55 1.79
N HIS A 274 4.77 18.63 2.34
CA HIS A 274 6.10 19.15 2.06
C HIS A 274 6.84 19.30 3.38
N ALA A 275 8.04 18.73 3.47
CA ALA A 275 8.90 18.80 4.63
C ALA A 275 10.35 19.06 4.19
N THR A 276 11.15 19.70 5.06
CA THR A 276 12.55 20.05 4.80
C THR A 276 13.42 19.35 5.85
N ALA A 277 14.49 18.70 5.42
CA ALA A 277 15.46 18.10 6.34
C ALA A 277 16.12 19.19 7.21
N LYS A 278 16.17 18.96 8.51
CA LYS A 278 16.98 19.81 9.40
C LYS A 278 18.46 19.54 9.14
N PRO A 279 19.30 20.56 9.31
CA PRO A 279 20.75 20.40 9.19
C PRO A 279 21.33 19.33 10.11
#